data_f565ef9a5c30e6109bb56522cca4f19f
#
_entry.id   f565ef9a5c30e6109bb56522cca4f19f
#
_cell.length_a   1.000
_cell.length_b   1.000
_cell.length_c   1.000
_cell.angle_alpha   90.00
_cell.angle_beta   90.00
_cell.angle_gamma   90.00
#
_symmetry.space_group_name_H-M   'P 1'
#
loop_
_entity.id
_entity.type
_entity.pdbx_description
1 polymer ?
#
loop_
_entity_poly.entity_id
_entity_poly.type
_entity_poly.pdbx_seq_one_letter_code
_entity_poly.pdbx_strand_id
1 'polypeptide(L)'
;FLNRSFPDADKIDAMVNLDILGLPSGGFYVYTSSNPDLNDLISRMSLTLQPLHPTLVSNEPVISDHRSFYEKEIPSVLFSTGAYREYMTDRDTADILEYDDMERVLEYIYNFTLELLNGEAPEFRRSAAQVYSRSATSDVFQYHECDTKPLFMGSSDPANFLRRWVYTY
;
A
#
# COMPACT_ATOMS: atom_id res chain seq x y z
N PHE A 1 -2.60 13.81 10.45
CA PHE A 1 -3.68 13.13 11.18
C PHE A 1 -3.18 12.68 12.55
N LEU A 2 -2.34 11.66 12.67
CA LEU A 2 -1.90 11.04 13.94
C LEU A 2 -1.28 11.99 14.96
N ASN A 3 -0.61 13.04 14.51
CA ASN A 3 0.08 13.99 15.40
C ASN A 3 -0.80 15.15 15.89
N ARG A 4 -1.94 15.42 15.26
CA ARG A 4 -2.75 16.61 15.52
C ARG A 4 -4.23 16.35 15.72
N SER A 5 -4.78 15.39 14.96
CA SER A 5 -6.23 15.19 14.90
C SER A 5 -6.70 13.92 15.62
N PHE A 6 -5.79 13.01 15.95
CA PHE A 6 -6.10 11.77 16.64
C PHE A 6 -5.17 11.53 17.82
N PRO A 7 -5.53 12.03 19.01
CA PRO A 7 -4.68 11.93 20.21
C PRO A 7 -4.53 10.51 20.75
N ASP A 8 -5.46 9.60 20.41
CA ASP A 8 -5.53 8.23 20.93
C ASP A 8 -4.90 7.23 19.94
N ALA A 9 -3.75 7.56 19.37
CA ALA A 9 -3.06 6.70 18.40
C ALA A 9 -2.70 5.31 18.97
N ASP A 10 -2.54 5.23 20.29
CA ASP A 10 -2.34 4.00 21.07
C ASP A 10 -3.55 3.06 21.10
N LYS A 11 -4.71 3.53 20.65
CA LYS A 11 -5.94 2.73 20.53
C LYS A 11 -6.15 2.16 19.12
N ILE A 12 -5.20 2.36 18.22
CA ILE A 12 -5.24 1.82 16.86
C ILE A 12 -4.50 0.48 16.86
N ASP A 13 -5.23 -0.61 16.68
CA ASP A 13 -4.66 -1.94 16.66
C ASP A 13 -3.94 -2.25 15.35
N ALA A 14 -4.46 -1.76 14.22
CA ALA A 14 -3.87 -1.93 12.91
C ALA A 14 -4.35 -0.88 11.90
N MET A 15 -3.61 -0.71 10.81
CA MET A 15 -3.97 0.16 9.69
C MET A 15 -3.98 -0.64 8.39
N VAL A 16 -5.07 -0.56 7.66
CA VAL A 16 -5.21 -1.14 6.32
C VAL A 16 -5.23 0.00 5.31
N ASN A 17 -4.24 0.02 4.43
CA ASN A 17 -4.10 1.01 3.37
C ASN A 17 -4.41 0.39 2.01
N LEU A 18 -5.16 1.12 1.21
CA LEU A 18 -5.49 0.77 -0.16
C LEU A 18 -4.95 1.89 -1.06
N ASP A 19 -3.98 1.55 -1.89
CA ASP A 19 -3.34 2.55 -2.75
C ASP A 19 -2.97 1.94 -4.11
N ILE A 20 -3.30 2.67 -5.17
CA ILE A 20 -3.12 2.21 -6.56
C ILE A 20 -3.84 0.87 -6.77
N LEU A 21 -5.15 0.85 -6.60
CA LEU A 21 -6.01 -0.27 -6.96
C LEU A 21 -6.70 0.00 -8.29
N GLY A 22 -7.02 -1.07 -9.02
CA GLY A 22 -7.86 -0.97 -10.23
C GLY A 22 -7.22 -1.43 -11.52
N LEU A 23 -5.93 -1.82 -11.51
CA LEU A 23 -5.23 -2.41 -12.65
C LEU A 23 -4.53 -3.72 -12.25
N PRO A 24 -5.28 -4.74 -11.82
CA PRO A 24 -4.69 -6.00 -11.33
C PRO A 24 -4.01 -6.83 -12.43
N SER A 25 -4.15 -6.47 -13.70
CA SER A 25 -3.33 -7.02 -14.79
C SER A 25 -1.83 -6.81 -14.55
N GLY A 26 -1.45 -5.78 -13.77
CA GLY A 26 -0.09 -5.55 -13.30
C GLY A 26 0.33 -6.42 -12.12
N GLY A 27 -0.61 -7.11 -11.48
CA GLY A 27 -0.43 -7.92 -10.29
C GLY A 27 -1.30 -7.44 -9.12
N PHE A 28 -1.31 -8.23 -8.05
CA PHE A 28 -1.92 -7.85 -6.78
C PHE A 28 -0.92 -8.13 -5.66
N TYR A 29 -0.57 -7.12 -4.92
CA TYR A 29 0.51 -7.14 -3.95
C TYR A 29 0.03 -6.72 -2.57
N VAL A 30 0.67 -7.29 -1.55
CA VAL A 30 0.47 -6.91 -0.15
C VAL A 30 1.82 -6.67 0.52
N TYR A 31 1.92 -5.57 1.24
CA TYR A 31 3.10 -5.13 1.97
C TYR A 31 2.72 -4.99 3.44
N THR A 32 3.41 -5.70 4.31
CA THR A 32 3.10 -5.79 5.75
C THR A 32 4.20 -5.21 6.62
N SER A 33 5.18 -4.56 6.03
CA SER A 33 6.40 -4.11 6.73
C SER A 33 7.10 -5.29 7.43
N SER A 34 7.01 -6.48 6.83
CA SER A 34 7.52 -7.75 7.39
C SER A 34 6.96 -8.08 8.78
N ASN A 35 5.75 -7.59 9.10
CA ASN A 35 5.08 -7.94 10.35
C ASN A 35 4.70 -9.43 10.34
N PRO A 36 5.15 -10.25 11.31
CA PRO A 36 4.90 -11.69 11.31
C PRO A 36 3.42 -12.04 11.42
N ASP A 37 2.66 -11.35 12.26
CA ASP A 37 1.26 -11.68 12.51
C ASP A 37 0.40 -11.40 11.28
N LEU A 38 0.68 -10.27 10.58
CA LEU A 38 0.03 -9.95 9.30
C LEU A 38 0.46 -10.93 8.19
N ASN A 39 1.73 -11.34 8.15
CA ASN A 39 2.21 -12.35 7.20
C ASN A 39 1.55 -13.71 7.44
N ASP A 40 1.39 -14.11 8.69
CA ASP A 40 0.71 -15.35 9.06
C ASP A 40 -0.77 -15.32 8.69
N LEU A 41 -1.45 -14.20 8.89
CA LEU A 41 -2.83 -14.01 8.46
C LEU A 41 -2.95 -14.19 6.94
N ILE A 42 -2.13 -13.51 6.15
CA ILE A 42 -2.13 -13.64 4.68
C ILE A 42 -1.82 -15.08 4.25
N SER A 43 -0.86 -15.73 4.92
CA SER A 43 -0.50 -17.11 4.65
C SER A 43 -1.65 -18.08 4.94
N ARG A 44 -2.37 -17.88 6.03
CA ARG A 44 -3.58 -18.67 6.32
C ARG A 44 -4.67 -18.45 5.28
N MET A 45 -4.90 -17.21 4.87
CA MET A 45 -5.90 -16.89 3.84
C MET A 45 -5.55 -17.51 2.49
N SER A 46 -4.26 -17.71 2.18
CA SER A 46 -3.84 -18.38 0.94
C SER A 46 -4.31 -19.84 0.85
N LEU A 47 -4.68 -20.44 1.98
CA LEU A 47 -5.21 -21.81 2.06
C LEU A 47 -6.74 -21.88 1.93
N THR A 48 -7.40 -20.74 1.90
CA THR A 48 -8.86 -20.64 1.77
C THR A 48 -9.26 -20.26 0.35
N LEU A 49 -10.51 -20.56 -0.01
CA LEU A 49 -11.04 -20.16 -1.31
C LEU A 49 -11.27 -18.65 -1.31
N GLN A 50 -10.45 -17.95 -2.06
CA GLN A 50 -10.52 -16.51 -2.26
C GLN A 50 -10.63 -16.21 -3.76
N PRO A 51 -11.26 -15.10 -4.16
CA PRO A 51 -11.40 -14.74 -5.57
C PRO A 51 -10.04 -14.43 -6.22
N LEU A 52 -9.10 -13.95 -5.42
CA LEU A 52 -7.75 -13.60 -5.86
C LEU A 52 -6.81 -13.62 -4.64
N HIS A 53 -5.55 -13.95 -4.85
CA HIS A 53 -4.52 -13.94 -3.81
C HIS A 53 -3.45 -12.90 -4.09
N PRO A 54 -3.09 -12.04 -3.12
CA PRO A 54 -1.98 -11.12 -3.29
C PRO A 54 -0.62 -11.83 -3.20
N THR A 55 0.35 -11.27 -3.87
CA THR A 55 1.76 -11.61 -3.64
C THR A 55 2.26 -10.86 -2.43
N LEU A 56 2.70 -11.60 -1.40
CA LEU A 56 3.34 -11.01 -0.22
C LEU A 56 4.74 -10.52 -0.58
N VAL A 57 5.01 -9.25 -0.33
CA VAL A 57 6.29 -8.61 -0.65
C VAL A 57 6.97 -8.12 0.62
N SER A 58 8.21 -8.56 0.83
CA SER A 58 8.98 -8.25 2.04
C SER A 58 9.53 -6.82 2.05
N ASN A 59 9.83 -6.27 0.88
CA ASN A 59 10.41 -4.93 0.76
C ASN A 59 9.34 -3.97 0.28
N GLU A 60 9.15 -2.89 1.01
CA GLU A 60 8.23 -1.85 0.60
C GLU A 60 8.86 -0.92 -0.44
N PRO A 61 8.32 -0.92 -1.65
CA PRO A 61 8.82 -0.07 -2.70
C PRO A 61 8.26 1.34 -2.64
N VAL A 62 7.15 1.54 -1.93
CA VAL A 62 6.35 2.76 -2.01
C VAL A 62 6.18 3.40 -0.65
N ILE A 63 6.40 4.71 -0.62
CA ILE A 63 5.98 5.52 0.51
C ILE A 63 4.51 5.87 0.30
N SER A 64 3.64 5.29 1.12
CA SER A 64 2.22 5.55 1.14
C SER A 64 1.77 5.85 2.58
N ASP A 65 0.49 6.09 2.80
CA ASP A 65 -0.05 6.58 4.06
C ASP A 65 0.19 5.66 5.26
N HIS A 66 0.26 4.34 5.03
CA HIS A 66 0.55 3.33 6.06
C HIS A 66 1.89 3.56 6.77
N ARG A 67 2.85 4.20 6.10
CA ARG A 67 4.16 4.51 6.69
C ARG A 67 4.05 5.40 7.93
N SER A 68 3.15 6.38 7.92
CA SER A 68 2.94 7.26 9.07
C SER A 68 2.46 6.51 10.31
N PHE A 69 1.72 5.42 10.13
CA PHE A 69 1.27 4.53 11.18
C PHE A 69 2.41 3.60 11.64
N TYR A 70 3.15 3.03 10.71
CA TYR A 70 4.33 2.23 11.02
C TYR A 70 5.37 3.01 11.85
N GLU A 71 5.61 4.28 11.53
CA GLU A 71 6.51 5.16 12.30
C GLU A 71 6.01 5.43 13.73
N LYS A 72 4.73 5.22 13.99
CA LYS A 72 4.08 5.28 15.31
C LYS A 72 3.94 3.92 15.97
N GLU A 73 4.63 2.92 15.44
CA GLU A 73 4.60 1.55 15.97
C GLU A 73 3.22 0.89 15.91
N ILE A 74 2.42 1.26 14.88
CA ILE A 74 1.12 0.66 14.59
C ILE A 74 1.32 -0.34 13.45
N PRO A 75 0.91 -1.62 13.62
CA PRO A 75 0.92 -2.61 12.54
C PRO A 75 0.18 -2.09 11.33
N SER A 76 0.79 -2.18 10.16
CA SER A 76 0.22 -1.59 8.95
C SER A 76 0.37 -2.52 7.76
N VAL A 77 -0.66 -2.55 6.92
CA VAL A 77 -0.67 -3.30 5.68
C VAL A 77 -1.06 -2.39 4.52
N LEU A 78 -0.37 -2.53 3.40
CA LEU A 78 -0.70 -1.87 2.14
C LEU A 78 -1.10 -2.92 1.11
N PHE A 79 -2.26 -2.74 0.49
CA PHE A 79 -2.69 -3.46 -0.71
C PHE A 79 -2.56 -2.56 -1.94
N SER A 80 -1.97 -3.10 -3.01
CA SER A 80 -1.75 -2.37 -4.26
C SER A 80 -1.76 -3.31 -5.46
N THR A 81 -2.16 -2.80 -6.62
CA THR A 81 -1.98 -3.50 -7.90
C THR A 81 -0.71 -3.07 -8.63
N GLY A 82 0.09 -2.22 -7.98
CA GLY A 82 1.38 -1.78 -8.51
C GLY A 82 1.28 -0.57 -9.43
N ALA A 83 2.43 -0.12 -9.89
CA ALA A 83 2.52 1.01 -10.79
C ALA A 83 2.09 0.64 -12.21
N TYR A 84 1.54 1.60 -12.93
CA TYR A 84 1.11 1.47 -14.31
C TYR A 84 1.58 2.69 -15.13
N ARG A 85 1.54 2.55 -16.44
CA ARG A 85 2.15 3.50 -17.37
C ARG A 85 1.51 4.89 -17.31
N GLU A 86 0.21 4.93 -17.13
CA GLU A 86 -0.60 6.14 -17.15
C GLU A 86 -0.57 6.90 -15.80
N TYR A 87 -0.01 6.28 -14.78
CA TYR A 87 0.05 6.82 -13.43
C TYR A 87 0.55 8.26 -13.38
N MET A 88 -0.23 9.14 -12.76
CA MET A 88 0.02 10.58 -12.63
C MET A 88 0.16 11.34 -13.96
N THR A 89 -0.38 10.84 -15.05
CA THR A 89 -0.46 11.55 -16.33
C THR A 89 -1.88 12.00 -16.63
N ASP A 90 -2.07 12.77 -17.69
CA ASP A 90 -3.40 13.15 -18.20
C ASP A 90 -4.21 11.97 -18.77
N ARG A 91 -3.58 10.81 -18.93
CA ARG A 91 -4.21 9.56 -19.36
C ARG A 91 -4.65 8.67 -18.21
N ASP A 92 -4.35 9.05 -16.98
CA ASP A 92 -4.83 8.39 -15.77
C ASP A 92 -6.30 8.76 -15.52
N THR A 93 -7.17 8.07 -16.23
CA THR A 93 -8.61 8.31 -16.25
C THR A 93 -9.38 7.08 -15.79
N ALA A 94 -10.63 7.24 -15.39
CA ALA A 94 -11.47 6.14 -14.93
C ALA A 94 -11.69 5.05 -15.99
N ASP A 95 -11.53 5.38 -17.27
CA ASP A 95 -11.76 4.44 -18.39
C ASP A 95 -10.74 3.33 -18.49
N ILE A 96 -9.56 3.49 -17.86
CA ILE A 96 -8.51 2.45 -17.83
C ILE A 96 -8.67 1.47 -16.69
N LEU A 97 -9.62 1.70 -15.77
CA LEU A 97 -9.81 0.84 -14.61
C LEU A 97 -10.50 -0.48 -15.00
N GLU A 98 -9.94 -1.58 -14.51
CA GLU A 98 -10.47 -2.93 -14.69
C GLU A 98 -11.44 -3.26 -13.55
N TYR A 99 -12.69 -2.76 -13.65
CA TYR A 99 -13.67 -2.82 -12.56
C TYR A 99 -14.00 -4.22 -12.08
N ASP A 100 -14.12 -5.20 -12.98
CA ASP A 100 -14.41 -6.59 -12.61
C ASP A 100 -13.25 -7.21 -11.83
N ASP A 101 -12.02 -6.85 -12.15
CA ASP A 101 -10.84 -7.29 -11.44
C ASP A 101 -10.66 -6.53 -10.12
N MET A 102 -11.01 -5.25 -10.11
CA MET A 102 -11.01 -4.45 -8.89
C MET A 102 -12.01 -4.99 -7.87
N GLU A 103 -13.19 -5.45 -8.32
CA GLU A 103 -14.18 -6.11 -7.43
C GLU A 103 -13.56 -7.33 -6.73
N ARG A 104 -12.83 -8.19 -7.47
CA ARG A 104 -12.16 -9.37 -6.88
C ARG A 104 -11.06 -8.99 -5.89
N VAL A 105 -10.30 -7.94 -6.18
CA VAL A 105 -9.29 -7.40 -5.25
C VAL A 105 -9.96 -6.90 -3.97
N LEU A 106 -11.03 -6.12 -4.11
CA LEU A 106 -11.77 -5.57 -2.97
C LEU A 106 -12.44 -6.65 -2.13
N GLU A 107 -12.95 -7.71 -2.76
CA GLU A 107 -13.51 -8.86 -2.05
C GLU A 107 -12.44 -9.56 -1.18
N TYR A 108 -11.22 -9.74 -1.73
CA TYR A 108 -10.11 -10.26 -0.93
C TYR A 108 -9.78 -9.34 0.26
N ILE A 109 -9.67 -8.04 0.02
CA ILE A 109 -9.33 -7.06 1.07
C ILE A 109 -10.43 -7.02 2.14
N TYR A 110 -11.69 -7.12 1.74
CA TYR A 110 -12.83 -7.22 2.66
C TYR A 110 -12.70 -8.45 3.56
N ASN A 111 -12.47 -9.64 2.97
CA ASN A 111 -12.29 -10.87 3.72
C ASN A 111 -11.08 -10.80 4.67
N PHE A 112 -9.96 -10.24 4.20
CA PHE A 112 -8.78 -9.99 5.03
C PHE A 112 -9.13 -9.10 6.23
N THR A 113 -9.85 -8.02 5.98
CA THR A 113 -10.24 -7.07 7.04
C THR A 113 -11.16 -7.73 8.06
N LEU A 114 -12.08 -8.59 7.62
CA LEU A 114 -12.94 -9.35 8.54
C LEU A 114 -12.14 -10.33 9.41
N GLU A 115 -11.19 -11.05 8.82
CA GLU A 115 -10.30 -11.96 9.58
C GLU A 115 -9.44 -11.18 10.58
N LEU A 116 -8.94 -10.01 10.18
CA LEU A 116 -8.16 -9.13 11.05
C LEU A 116 -9.00 -8.62 12.24
N LEU A 117 -10.25 -8.22 11.99
CA LEU A 117 -11.17 -7.70 13.02
C LEU A 117 -11.65 -8.77 14.00
N ASN A 118 -11.78 -10.02 13.54
CA ASN A 118 -12.28 -11.13 14.36
C ASN A 118 -11.14 -11.89 15.06
N GLY A 119 -9.89 -11.64 14.66
CA GLY A 119 -8.70 -12.26 15.23
C GLY A 119 -8.13 -11.49 16.43
N GLU A 120 -6.97 -11.93 16.88
CA GLU A 120 -6.16 -11.16 17.84
C GLU A 120 -5.50 -9.98 17.12
N ALA A 121 -5.40 -8.84 17.81
CA ALA A 121 -4.72 -7.66 17.28
C ALA A 121 -3.25 -8.00 17.01
N PRO A 122 -2.72 -7.66 15.81
CA PRO A 122 -1.33 -7.94 15.50
C PRO A 122 -0.39 -7.10 16.37
N GLU A 123 0.69 -7.71 16.86
CA GLU A 123 1.72 -6.99 17.58
C GLU A 123 2.63 -6.22 16.63
N PHE A 124 2.96 -4.98 16.98
CA PHE A 124 3.99 -4.26 16.24
C PHE A 124 5.37 -4.86 16.48
N ARG A 125 6.07 -5.20 15.39
CA ARG A 125 7.45 -5.68 15.44
C ARG A 125 8.27 -4.97 14.37
N ARG A 126 9.26 -4.22 14.81
CA ARG A 126 10.17 -3.54 13.88
C ARG A 126 11.10 -4.56 13.23
N SER A 127 11.00 -4.70 11.91
CA SER A 127 11.90 -5.56 11.16
C SER A 127 13.28 -4.93 11.04
N ALA A 128 14.33 -5.72 11.35
CA ALA A 128 15.73 -5.30 11.15
C ALA A 128 16.07 -5.07 9.66
N ALA A 129 15.31 -5.67 8.75
CA ALA A 129 15.50 -5.49 7.30
C ALA A 129 14.92 -4.18 6.77
N GLN A 130 14.07 -3.51 7.54
CA GLN A 130 13.45 -2.25 7.15
C GLN A 130 14.19 -1.03 7.69
N VAL A 131 15.47 -0.98 7.47
CA VAL A 131 16.12 0.32 7.37
C VAL A 131 15.66 0.88 6.03
N TYR A 132 14.63 1.72 6.04
CA TYR A 132 14.25 2.51 4.87
C TYR A 132 15.47 3.30 4.40
N SER A 133 16.28 2.71 3.53
CA SER A 133 17.32 3.45 2.88
C SER A 133 16.60 4.47 1.98
N ARG A 134 16.95 5.72 2.13
CA ARG A 134 16.47 6.79 1.23
C ARG A 134 16.76 6.50 -0.25
N SER A 135 17.57 5.50 -0.53
CA SER A 135 17.95 5.05 -1.88
C SER A 135 17.02 3.96 -2.46
N ALA A 136 16.17 3.30 -1.66
CA ALA A 136 15.30 2.24 -2.18
C ALA A 136 14.07 2.76 -2.93
N THR A 137 13.81 4.06 -2.91
CA THR A 137 12.67 4.67 -3.61
C THR A 137 12.83 4.76 -5.12
N SER A 138 14.04 4.50 -5.67
CA SER A 138 14.26 4.62 -7.12
C SER A 138 14.08 3.32 -7.89
N ASP A 139 14.14 2.15 -7.25
CA ASP A 139 14.35 0.91 -7.99
C ASP A 139 13.07 0.08 -8.25
N VAL A 140 11.98 0.36 -7.57
CA VAL A 140 10.74 -0.39 -7.77
C VAL A 140 9.76 0.31 -8.69
N PHE A 141 9.77 1.62 -8.71
CA PHE A 141 9.22 2.39 -9.82
C PHE A 141 10.35 2.69 -10.82
N GLN A 142 10.91 1.66 -11.45
CA GLN A 142 11.55 1.86 -12.74
C GLN A 142 10.44 2.30 -13.70
N TYR A 143 10.22 3.61 -13.72
CA TYR A 143 9.60 4.22 -14.87
C TYR A 143 10.51 3.82 -16.05
N HIS A 144 10.05 2.91 -16.91
CA HIS A 144 10.59 2.89 -18.24
C HIS A 144 10.45 4.33 -18.72
N GLU A 145 11.58 4.97 -19.00
CA GLU A 145 11.62 6.30 -19.57
C GLU A 145 10.63 6.34 -20.73
N CYS A 146 9.44 6.82 -20.43
CA CYS A 146 8.54 7.26 -21.45
C CYS A 146 8.99 8.67 -21.75
N ASP A 147 9.29 8.99 -23.00
CA ASP A 147 9.77 10.29 -23.52
C ASP A 147 8.84 11.49 -23.23
N THR A 148 7.92 11.34 -22.34
CA THR A 148 7.08 12.43 -21.82
C THR A 148 7.63 12.82 -20.45
N LYS A 149 8.35 13.93 -20.42
CA LYS A 149 8.71 14.59 -19.16
C LYS A 149 7.47 14.70 -18.28
N PRO A 150 7.52 14.23 -17.02
CA PRO A 150 6.40 14.46 -16.11
C PRO A 150 6.18 15.97 -16.00
N LEU A 151 4.93 16.40 -16.04
CA LEU A 151 4.49 17.81 -15.94
C LEU A 151 4.89 18.47 -14.59
N PHE A 152 5.67 17.80 -13.78
CA PHE A 152 6.19 18.25 -12.51
C PHE A 152 7.66 18.65 -12.59
N MET A 153 7.88 19.83 -13.12
CA MET A 153 9.07 20.60 -12.77
C MET A 153 8.85 21.17 -11.36
N GLY A 154 9.58 20.69 -10.41
CA GLY A 154 9.71 21.38 -9.15
C GLY A 154 9.62 20.50 -7.95
N SER A 155 10.77 20.24 -7.39
CA SER A 155 11.05 19.70 -6.08
C SER A 155 11.23 18.18 -6.04
N SER A 156 12.49 17.80 -5.92
CA SER A 156 12.95 16.47 -5.50
C SER A 156 12.68 16.17 -4.01
N ASP A 157 11.78 16.94 -3.37
CA ASP A 157 11.42 16.77 -1.97
C ASP A 157 10.26 15.76 -1.84
N PRO A 158 10.49 14.57 -1.26
CA PRO A 158 9.46 13.56 -1.05
C PRO A 158 8.27 14.07 -0.22
N ALA A 159 8.49 15.07 0.63
CA ALA A 159 7.43 15.67 1.45
C ALA A 159 6.41 16.46 0.62
N ASN A 160 6.80 16.97 -0.54
CA ASN A 160 5.89 17.65 -1.46
C ASN A 160 5.07 16.65 -2.31
N PHE A 161 5.59 15.46 -2.51
CA PHE A 161 4.88 14.38 -3.19
C PHE A 161 3.66 13.92 -2.36
N LEU A 162 3.85 13.72 -1.07
CA LEU A 162 2.78 13.31 -0.14
C LEU A 162 1.69 14.37 0.06
N ARG A 163 2.05 15.66 0.04
CA ARG A 163 1.07 16.75 0.25
C ARG A 163 0.05 16.86 -0.88
N ARG A 164 0.32 16.34 -2.06
CA ARG A 164 -0.58 16.43 -3.22
C ARG A 164 -1.56 15.27 -3.31
N TRP A 165 -1.25 14.14 -2.65
CA TRP A 165 -2.10 12.94 -2.65
C TRP A 165 -3.30 13.00 -1.71
N VAL A 166 -3.21 13.80 -0.65
CA VAL A 166 -4.29 13.98 0.34
C VAL A 166 -5.49 14.74 -0.23
N TYR A 167 -5.39 15.31 -1.43
CA TYR A 167 -6.41 16.21 -1.99
C TYR A 167 -7.06 15.73 -3.29
N THR A 168 -6.87 14.48 -3.70
CA THR A 168 -7.49 13.93 -4.91
C THR A 168 -8.46 12.79 -4.59
N TYR A 169 -9.41 13.06 -3.70
CA TYR A 169 -10.66 12.32 -3.59
C TYR A 169 -11.82 13.32 -3.66
#